data_7706225d761dbd7285aee4043b1b1e81
#
_entry.id   7706225d761dbd7285aee4043b1b1e81
#
_cell.length_a   1.000
_cell.length_b   1.000
_cell.length_c   1.000
_cell.angle_alpha   90.00
_cell.angle_beta   90.00
_cell.angle_gamma   90.00
#
_symmetry.space_group_name_H-M   'P 1'
#
loop_
_entity.id
_entity.type
_entity.pdbx_description
1 polymer ?
#
loop_
_entity_poly.entity_id
_entity_poly.type
_entity_poly.pdbx_seq_one_letter_code
_entity_poly.pdbx_strand_id
1 'polypeptide(L)'
;MAVSLYTSRVVLEVLGVEDYGLYNVVGGVVTMFTFLSSAMGNSTQRYITYALGKGKLNELQKTFSTTCLIHWLLAAIVLILSETVGLWFLINKMVIPADRLVAAHWVYQFSILACIVSIVSIPYNALVIAHEKMGTFAFLSLFYAFAKLGIAYIIMFTRYDQLVFYAGLLLAVQLLDRVFYQIYCKKQFCESRNINMRNITQLRE
;
A
#
# COMPACT_ATOMS: atom_id res chain seq x y z
N MET A 1 -0.30 18.01 -1.61
CA MET A 1 -1.66 18.25 -2.12
C MET A 1 -1.66 18.80 -3.54
N ALA A 2 -0.93 19.88 -3.87
CA ALA A 2 -0.91 20.43 -5.25
C ALA A 2 -0.53 19.39 -6.33
N VAL A 3 0.53 18.60 -6.09
CA VAL A 3 0.98 17.56 -7.03
C VAL A 3 -0.10 16.49 -7.26
N SER A 4 -0.81 16.06 -6.22
CA SER A 4 -1.88 15.04 -6.38
C SER A 4 -3.08 15.56 -7.16
N LEU A 5 -3.47 16.82 -6.97
CA LEU A 5 -4.55 17.45 -7.75
C LEU A 5 -4.16 17.57 -9.22
N TYR A 6 -2.92 17.99 -9.48
CA TYR A 6 -2.40 18.09 -10.85
C TYR A 6 -2.32 16.70 -11.52
N THR A 7 -1.83 15.69 -10.78
CA THR A 7 -1.79 14.30 -11.28
C THR A 7 -3.19 13.79 -11.64
N SER A 8 -4.19 14.01 -10.77
CA SER A 8 -5.58 13.60 -11.04
C SER A 8 -6.14 14.26 -12.32
N ARG A 9 -5.81 15.53 -12.55
CA ARG A 9 -6.22 16.24 -13.76
C ARG A 9 -5.58 15.62 -15.01
N VAL A 10 -4.26 15.40 -14.99
CA VAL A 10 -3.54 14.80 -16.13
C VAL A 10 -4.06 13.39 -16.42
N VAL A 11 -4.28 12.58 -15.38
CA VAL A 11 -4.82 11.21 -15.53
C VAL A 11 -6.23 11.24 -16.13
N LEU A 12 -7.08 12.19 -15.70
CA LEU A 12 -8.42 12.36 -16.26
C LEU A 12 -8.38 12.77 -17.75
N GLU A 13 -7.47 13.65 -18.13
CA GLU A 13 -7.28 14.08 -19.53
C GLU A 13 -6.79 12.92 -20.42
N VAL A 14 -5.96 12.02 -19.87
CA VAL A 14 -5.35 10.89 -20.63
C VAL A 14 -6.28 9.70 -20.72
N LEU A 15 -6.88 9.25 -19.60
CA LEU A 15 -7.77 8.09 -19.59
C LEU A 15 -9.18 8.41 -20.12
N GLY A 16 -9.58 9.68 -20.07
CA GLY A 16 -10.96 10.08 -20.31
C GLY A 16 -11.87 9.83 -19.08
N VAL A 17 -13.09 10.36 -19.17
CA VAL A 17 -14.05 10.34 -18.04
C VAL A 17 -14.51 8.91 -17.73
N GLU A 18 -14.71 8.08 -18.75
CA GLU A 18 -15.23 6.71 -18.60
C GLU A 18 -14.23 5.80 -17.89
N ASP A 19 -12.99 5.71 -18.38
CA ASP A 19 -11.95 4.84 -17.82
C ASP A 19 -11.47 5.36 -16.46
N TYR A 20 -11.37 6.68 -16.27
CA TYR A 20 -11.07 7.27 -14.98
C TYR A 20 -12.18 7.03 -13.95
N GLY A 21 -13.44 7.12 -14.40
CA GLY A 21 -14.61 6.76 -13.58
C GLY A 21 -14.57 5.29 -13.16
N LEU A 22 -14.31 4.39 -14.11
CA LEU A 22 -14.18 2.96 -13.85
C LEU A 22 -13.06 2.66 -12.85
N TYR A 23 -11.88 3.28 -13.02
CA TYR A 23 -10.78 3.16 -12.06
C TYR A 23 -11.17 3.58 -10.65
N ASN A 24 -11.86 4.72 -10.51
CA ASN A 24 -12.28 5.22 -9.19
C ASN A 24 -13.36 4.35 -8.56
N VAL A 25 -14.29 3.83 -9.32
CA VAL A 25 -15.36 2.94 -8.82
C VAL A 25 -14.78 1.60 -8.38
N VAL A 26 -13.94 0.99 -9.21
CA VAL A 26 -13.26 -0.28 -8.90
C VAL A 26 -12.29 -0.10 -7.73
N GLY A 27 -11.47 0.95 -7.74
CA GLY A 27 -10.57 1.29 -6.64
C GLY A 27 -11.31 1.68 -5.36
N GLY A 28 -12.52 2.24 -5.46
CA GLY A 28 -13.39 2.60 -4.34
C GLY A 28 -13.69 1.42 -3.40
N VAL A 29 -13.93 0.23 -3.96
CA VAL A 29 -14.11 -0.99 -3.18
C VAL A 29 -12.87 -1.29 -2.34
N VAL A 30 -11.69 -1.13 -2.93
CA VAL A 30 -10.42 -1.38 -2.25
C VAL A 30 -10.11 -0.30 -1.22
N THR A 31 -10.51 0.96 -1.46
CA THR A 31 -10.26 2.07 -0.52
C THR A 31 -11.00 1.90 0.81
N MET A 32 -12.08 1.13 0.87
CA MET A 32 -12.74 0.80 2.14
C MET A 32 -11.78 0.11 3.11
N PHE A 33 -10.84 -0.67 2.62
CA PHE A 33 -9.83 -1.34 3.47
C PHE A 33 -8.72 -0.39 3.95
N THR A 34 -8.56 0.79 3.35
CA THR A 34 -7.54 1.77 3.77
C THR A 34 -7.84 2.37 5.14
N PHE A 35 -9.12 2.47 5.53
CA PHE A 35 -9.49 2.89 6.88
C PHE A 35 -8.89 1.96 7.94
N LEU A 36 -8.98 0.64 7.72
CA LEU A 36 -8.40 -0.34 8.61
C LEU A 36 -6.88 -0.19 8.69
N SER A 37 -6.23 0.05 7.55
CA SER A 37 -4.78 0.28 7.45
C SER A 37 -4.33 1.50 8.24
N SER A 38 -5.07 2.61 8.19
CA SER A 38 -4.72 3.84 8.92
C SER A 38 -4.86 3.68 10.43
N ALA A 39 -5.93 3.02 10.89
CA ALA A 39 -6.13 2.73 12.31
C ALA A 39 -5.00 1.84 12.87
N MET A 40 -4.64 0.79 12.13
CA MET A 40 -3.54 -0.11 12.49
C MET A 40 -2.18 0.59 12.44
N GLY A 41 -1.97 1.49 11.49
CA GLY A 41 -0.75 2.28 11.35
C GLY A 41 -0.47 3.14 12.59
N ASN A 42 -1.46 3.89 13.05
CA ASN A 42 -1.34 4.73 14.25
C ASN A 42 -1.05 3.89 15.51
N SER A 43 -1.74 2.75 15.66
CA SER A 43 -1.50 1.83 16.76
C SER A 43 -0.09 1.25 16.71
N THR A 44 0.35 0.80 15.56
CA THR A 44 1.70 0.27 15.32
C THR A 44 2.78 1.27 15.66
N GLN A 45 2.65 2.51 15.19
CA GLN A 45 3.58 3.58 15.49
C GLN A 45 3.68 3.82 16.99
N ARG A 46 2.56 3.86 17.69
CA ARG A 46 2.52 4.05 19.15
C ARG A 46 3.25 2.92 19.89
N TYR A 47 3.00 1.66 19.53
CA TYR A 47 3.67 0.51 20.17
C TYR A 47 5.17 0.48 19.91
N ILE A 48 5.60 0.77 18.69
CA ILE A 48 7.04 0.82 18.33
C ILE A 48 7.72 1.97 19.09
N THR A 49 7.12 3.17 19.11
CA THR A 49 7.67 4.32 19.83
C THR A 49 7.80 4.04 21.34
N TYR A 50 6.79 3.38 21.93
CA TYR A 50 6.84 3.00 23.34
C TYR A 50 7.95 1.97 23.62
N ALA A 51 8.08 0.95 22.78
CA ALA A 51 9.13 -0.05 22.91
C ALA A 51 10.53 0.55 22.73
N LEU A 52 10.67 1.51 21.82
CA LEU A 52 11.91 2.26 21.60
C LEU A 52 12.28 3.10 22.84
N GLY A 53 11.31 3.79 23.46
CA GLY A 53 11.50 4.59 24.67
C GLY A 53 11.94 3.79 25.90
N LYS A 54 11.64 2.48 25.94
CA LYS A 54 12.13 1.57 26.99
C LYS A 54 13.63 1.25 26.88
N GLY A 55 14.27 1.51 25.74
CA GLY A 55 15.69 1.28 25.52
C GLY A 55 16.14 -0.19 25.45
N LYS A 56 15.18 -1.15 25.42
CA LYS A 56 15.47 -2.58 25.38
C LYS A 56 15.33 -3.11 23.95
N LEU A 57 16.44 -3.31 23.26
CA LEU A 57 16.48 -3.80 21.88
C LEU A 57 15.69 -5.10 21.66
N ASN A 58 15.74 -6.03 22.62
CA ASN A 58 15.01 -7.30 22.52
C ASN A 58 13.48 -7.12 22.55
N GLU A 59 12.97 -6.19 23.35
CA GLU A 59 11.54 -5.87 23.40
C GLU A 59 11.11 -5.18 22.10
N LEU A 60 11.93 -4.28 21.57
CA LEU A 60 11.68 -3.60 20.31
C LEU A 60 11.63 -4.59 19.14
N GLN A 61 12.58 -5.53 19.06
CA GLN A 61 12.59 -6.58 18.03
C GLN A 61 11.35 -7.48 18.11
N LYS A 62 10.94 -7.87 19.31
CA LYS A 62 9.71 -8.64 19.53
C LYS A 62 8.49 -7.86 19.03
N THR A 63 8.35 -6.60 19.47
CA THR A 63 7.24 -5.72 19.06
C THR A 63 7.19 -5.56 17.55
N PHE A 64 8.32 -5.29 16.92
CA PHE A 64 8.39 -5.14 15.46
C PHE A 64 8.02 -6.44 14.71
N SER A 65 8.56 -7.59 15.13
CA SER A 65 8.26 -8.88 14.54
C SER A 65 6.78 -9.26 14.67
N THR A 66 6.21 -9.04 15.87
CA THR A 66 4.78 -9.28 16.14
C THR A 66 3.91 -8.38 15.28
N THR A 67 4.26 -7.11 15.16
CA THR A 67 3.53 -6.14 14.33
C THR A 67 3.58 -6.53 12.85
N CYS A 68 4.73 -6.94 12.34
CA CYS A 68 4.85 -7.44 10.96
C CYS A 68 3.94 -8.65 10.73
N LEU A 69 3.90 -9.59 11.68
CA LEU A 69 3.05 -10.78 11.57
C LEU A 69 1.56 -10.41 11.55
N ILE A 70 1.14 -9.52 12.44
CA ILE A 70 -0.25 -9.03 12.48
C ILE A 70 -0.64 -8.40 11.14
N HIS A 71 0.25 -7.59 10.54
CA HIS A 71 -0.03 -6.97 9.24
C HIS A 71 -0.05 -7.98 8.09
N TRP A 72 0.77 -9.04 8.14
CA TRP A 72 0.68 -10.13 7.17
C TRP A 72 -0.63 -10.91 7.29
N LEU A 73 -1.08 -11.18 8.52
CA LEU A 73 -2.34 -11.85 8.77
C LEU A 73 -3.52 -10.97 8.32
N LEU A 74 -3.47 -9.67 8.62
CA LEU A 74 -4.45 -8.69 8.15
C LEU A 74 -4.50 -8.64 6.62
N ALA A 75 -3.35 -8.59 5.96
CA ALA A 75 -3.25 -8.61 4.51
C ALA A 75 -3.88 -9.88 3.90
N ALA A 76 -3.68 -11.05 4.53
CA ALA A 76 -4.32 -12.29 4.11
C ALA A 76 -5.86 -12.25 4.27
N ILE A 77 -6.37 -11.71 5.37
CA ILE A 77 -7.81 -11.52 5.59
C ILE A 77 -8.39 -10.58 4.54
N VAL A 78 -7.74 -9.44 4.29
CA VAL A 78 -8.18 -8.46 3.27
C VAL A 78 -8.17 -9.10 1.88
N LEU A 79 -7.16 -9.89 1.55
CA LEU A 79 -7.10 -10.63 0.29
C LEU A 79 -8.29 -11.57 0.12
N ILE A 80 -8.59 -12.40 1.13
CA ILE A 80 -9.72 -13.34 1.09
C ILE A 80 -11.04 -12.59 0.94
N LEU A 81 -11.25 -11.52 1.71
CA LEU A 81 -12.47 -10.71 1.63
C LEU A 81 -12.61 -10.03 0.27
N SER A 82 -11.52 -9.50 -0.28
CA SER A 82 -11.54 -8.88 -1.60
C SER A 82 -11.86 -9.89 -2.69
N GLU A 83 -11.24 -11.07 -2.67
CA GLU A 83 -11.48 -12.11 -3.70
C GLU A 83 -12.88 -12.75 -3.58
N THR A 84 -13.49 -12.76 -2.41
CA THR A 84 -14.83 -13.32 -2.21
C THR A 84 -15.91 -12.26 -2.37
N VAL A 85 -16.01 -11.35 -1.40
CA VAL A 85 -17.09 -10.36 -1.33
C VAL A 85 -16.87 -9.25 -2.38
N GLY A 86 -15.63 -8.78 -2.54
CA GLY A 86 -15.33 -7.69 -3.44
C GLY A 86 -15.50 -8.07 -4.90
N LEU A 87 -15.06 -9.27 -5.29
CA LEU A 87 -15.22 -9.78 -6.64
C LEU A 87 -16.68 -10.09 -6.96
N TRP A 88 -17.43 -10.65 -6.00
CA TRP A 88 -18.88 -10.83 -6.12
C TRP A 88 -19.59 -9.48 -6.35
N PHE A 89 -19.21 -8.45 -5.60
CA PHE A 89 -19.79 -7.11 -5.74
C PHE A 89 -19.47 -6.50 -7.12
N LEU A 90 -18.23 -6.63 -7.58
CA LEU A 90 -17.80 -6.13 -8.88
C LEU A 90 -18.59 -6.76 -10.03
N ILE A 91 -18.84 -8.08 -9.99
CA ILE A 91 -19.51 -8.80 -11.07
C ILE A 91 -21.04 -8.59 -11.03
N ASN A 92 -21.65 -8.56 -9.84
CA ASN A 92 -23.12 -8.63 -9.71
C ASN A 92 -23.80 -7.28 -9.44
N LYS A 93 -23.06 -6.29 -8.91
CA LYS A 93 -23.65 -5.01 -8.48
C LYS A 93 -23.17 -3.82 -9.29
N MET A 94 -22.03 -3.93 -9.96
CA MET A 94 -21.52 -2.84 -10.77
C MET A 94 -22.04 -2.94 -12.19
N VAL A 95 -22.44 -1.79 -12.75
CA VAL A 95 -22.81 -1.66 -14.17
C VAL A 95 -21.56 -1.29 -14.94
N ILE A 96 -20.85 -2.29 -15.43
CA ILE A 96 -19.63 -2.13 -16.23
C ILE A 96 -19.97 -2.46 -17.69
N PRO A 97 -19.56 -1.64 -18.67
CA PRO A 97 -19.71 -1.97 -20.09
C PRO A 97 -19.02 -3.32 -20.40
N ALA A 98 -19.69 -4.14 -21.23
CA ALA A 98 -19.23 -5.51 -21.50
C ALA A 98 -17.83 -5.55 -22.17
N ASP A 99 -17.50 -4.55 -22.96
CA ASP A 99 -16.20 -4.36 -23.60
C ASP A 99 -15.08 -4.00 -22.63
N ARG A 100 -15.41 -3.44 -21.45
CA ARG A 100 -14.44 -3.03 -20.41
C ARG A 100 -14.35 -3.99 -19.21
N LEU A 101 -15.13 -5.07 -19.20
CA LEU A 101 -15.19 -6.04 -18.10
C LEU A 101 -13.80 -6.66 -17.81
N VAL A 102 -13.06 -7.03 -18.84
CA VAL A 102 -11.73 -7.62 -18.69
C VAL A 102 -10.74 -6.60 -18.10
N ALA A 103 -10.77 -5.36 -18.58
CA ALA A 103 -9.93 -4.29 -18.05
C ALA A 103 -10.26 -3.99 -16.59
N ALA A 104 -11.54 -3.91 -16.22
CA ALA A 104 -11.99 -3.73 -14.84
C ALA A 104 -11.50 -4.85 -13.91
N HIS A 105 -11.51 -6.10 -14.36
CA HIS A 105 -11.01 -7.23 -13.58
C HIS A 105 -9.50 -7.09 -13.31
N TRP A 106 -8.68 -6.77 -14.32
CA TRP A 106 -7.25 -6.55 -14.15
C TRP A 106 -6.94 -5.38 -13.23
N VAL A 107 -7.66 -4.26 -13.38
CA VAL A 107 -7.53 -3.09 -12.50
C VAL A 107 -7.86 -3.44 -11.06
N TYR A 108 -8.89 -4.25 -10.86
CA TYR A 108 -9.29 -4.74 -9.55
C TYR A 108 -8.18 -5.57 -8.89
N GLN A 109 -7.61 -6.53 -9.61
CA GLN A 109 -6.52 -7.37 -9.12
C GLN A 109 -5.27 -6.54 -8.76
N PHE A 110 -4.88 -5.61 -9.62
CA PHE A 110 -3.76 -4.72 -9.34
C PHE A 110 -4.03 -3.82 -8.12
N SER A 111 -5.26 -3.36 -7.96
CA SER A 111 -5.66 -2.54 -6.79
C SER A 111 -5.62 -3.33 -5.49
N ILE A 112 -6.06 -4.59 -5.48
CA ILE A 112 -5.96 -5.48 -4.31
C ILE A 112 -4.49 -5.71 -3.96
N LEU A 113 -3.65 -6.06 -4.94
CA LEU A 113 -2.22 -6.27 -4.71
C LEU A 113 -1.55 -5.01 -4.15
N ALA A 114 -1.89 -3.83 -4.69
CA ALA A 114 -1.40 -2.56 -4.18
C ALA A 114 -1.85 -2.32 -2.72
N CYS A 115 -3.10 -2.64 -2.38
CA CYS A 115 -3.60 -2.55 -1.01
C CYS A 115 -2.82 -3.47 -0.05
N ILE A 116 -2.58 -4.71 -0.44
CA ILE A 116 -1.80 -5.68 0.35
C ILE A 116 -0.37 -5.17 0.58
N VAL A 117 0.28 -4.69 -0.46
CA VAL A 117 1.63 -4.10 -0.36
C VAL A 117 1.64 -2.91 0.60
N SER A 118 0.61 -2.05 0.56
CA SER A 118 0.43 -0.93 1.47
C SER A 118 0.33 -1.39 2.93
N ILE A 119 -0.55 -2.36 3.22
CA ILE A 119 -0.76 -2.91 4.57
C ILE A 119 0.56 -3.47 5.14
N VAL A 120 1.28 -4.27 4.36
CA VAL A 120 2.53 -4.89 4.80
C VAL A 120 3.69 -3.89 4.91
N SER A 121 3.56 -2.70 4.34
CA SER A 121 4.56 -1.61 4.45
C SER A 121 4.41 -0.79 5.72
N ILE A 122 3.24 -0.82 6.38
CA ILE A 122 2.94 -0.02 7.57
C ILE A 122 3.98 -0.17 8.70
N PRO A 123 4.43 -1.38 9.11
CA PRO A 123 5.42 -1.52 10.18
C PRO A 123 6.74 -0.81 9.87
N TYR A 124 7.18 -0.83 8.61
CA TYR A 124 8.42 -0.18 8.19
C TYR A 124 8.29 1.34 8.23
N ASN A 125 7.16 1.88 7.76
CA ASN A 125 6.86 3.31 7.86
C ASN A 125 6.81 3.76 9.32
N ALA A 126 6.13 3.00 10.18
CA ALA A 126 6.01 3.26 11.60
C ALA A 126 7.38 3.27 12.30
N LEU A 127 8.29 2.37 11.90
CA LEU A 127 9.65 2.30 12.44
C LEU A 127 10.46 3.54 12.08
N VAL A 128 10.40 4.02 10.83
CA VAL A 128 11.08 5.25 10.38
C VAL A 128 10.58 6.47 11.16
N ILE A 129 9.26 6.57 11.38
CA ILE A 129 8.65 7.67 12.13
C ILE A 129 9.04 7.59 13.61
N ALA A 130 9.02 6.39 14.22
CA ALA A 130 9.38 6.18 15.62
C ALA A 130 10.83 6.57 15.92
N HIS A 131 11.73 6.38 14.97
CA HIS A 131 13.13 6.82 15.05
C HIS A 131 13.33 8.30 14.65
N GLU A 132 12.25 9.08 14.50
CA GLU A 132 12.28 10.51 14.17
C GLU A 132 13.02 10.84 12.85
N LYS A 133 13.17 9.86 11.94
CA LYS A 133 13.80 10.04 10.63
C LYS A 133 12.83 10.69 9.63
N MET A 134 12.27 11.84 10.01
CA MET A 134 11.27 12.56 9.22
C MET A 134 11.78 13.01 7.85
N GLY A 135 13.09 13.31 7.74
CA GLY A 135 13.71 13.67 6.45
C GLY A 135 13.61 12.52 5.42
N THR A 136 13.88 11.28 5.85
CA THR A 136 13.78 10.10 4.98
C THR A 136 12.32 9.84 4.60
N PHE A 137 11.40 9.95 5.56
CA PHE A 137 9.96 9.81 5.30
C PHE A 137 9.48 10.84 4.27
N ALA A 138 9.86 12.11 4.44
CA ALA A 138 9.50 13.18 3.51
C ALA A 138 10.08 12.95 2.11
N PHE A 139 11.34 12.53 2.01
CA PHE A 139 11.99 12.24 0.74
C PHE A 139 11.30 11.11 -0.02
N LEU A 140 11.01 9.98 0.64
CA LEU A 140 10.32 8.85 0.02
C LEU A 140 8.88 9.20 -0.38
N SER A 141 8.16 9.95 0.45
CA SER A 141 6.81 10.44 0.13
C SER A 141 6.81 11.36 -1.09
N LEU A 142 7.83 12.22 -1.20
CA LEU A 142 7.99 13.11 -2.33
C LEU A 142 8.34 12.33 -3.60
N PHE A 143 9.27 11.37 -3.50
CA PHE A 143 9.61 10.46 -4.60
C PHE A 143 8.37 9.72 -5.11
N TYR A 144 7.56 9.17 -4.21
CA TYR A 144 6.31 8.49 -4.57
C TYR A 144 5.32 9.40 -5.29
N ALA A 145 5.19 10.66 -4.85
CA ALA A 145 4.32 11.65 -5.50
C ALA A 145 4.80 11.99 -6.93
N PHE A 146 6.10 12.20 -7.11
CA PHE A 146 6.68 12.44 -8.44
C PHE A 146 6.62 11.21 -9.35
N ALA A 147 6.82 10.01 -8.80
CA ALA A 147 6.69 8.78 -9.56
C ALA A 147 5.26 8.60 -10.10
N LYS A 148 4.23 8.90 -9.30
CA LYS A 148 2.83 8.90 -9.76
C LYS A 148 2.59 9.91 -10.89
N LEU A 149 3.14 11.09 -10.78
CA LEU A 149 3.06 12.09 -11.83
C LEU A 149 3.76 11.62 -13.11
N GLY A 150 4.95 11.02 -12.98
CA GLY A 150 5.68 10.43 -14.11
C GLY A 150 4.88 9.33 -14.83
N ILE A 151 4.17 8.48 -14.07
CA ILE A 151 3.25 7.48 -14.64
C ILE A 151 2.20 8.14 -15.51
N ALA A 152 1.57 9.22 -15.02
CA ALA A 152 0.53 9.93 -15.78
C ALA A 152 1.04 10.43 -17.14
N TYR A 153 2.29 10.86 -17.22
CA TYR A 153 2.91 11.24 -18.49
C TYR A 153 3.30 10.05 -19.36
N ILE A 154 3.80 8.96 -18.77
CA ILE A 154 4.19 7.76 -19.54
C ILE A 154 2.98 7.15 -20.27
N ILE A 155 1.80 7.19 -19.65
CA ILE A 155 0.58 6.64 -20.24
C ILE A 155 0.17 7.40 -21.51
N MET A 156 0.46 8.70 -21.63
CA MET A 156 0.17 9.49 -22.83
C MET A 156 0.81 8.92 -24.10
N PHE A 157 1.95 8.25 -23.95
CA PHE A 157 2.71 7.67 -25.06
C PHE A 157 2.42 6.19 -25.31
N THR A 158 1.57 5.58 -24.47
CA THR A 158 1.28 4.14 -24.54
C THR A 158 0.14 3.88 -25.54
N ARG A 159 0.33 2.88 -26.44
CA ARG A 159 -0.67 2.41 -27.41
C ARG A 159 -1.52 1.25 -26.89
N TYR A 160 -1.21 0.72 -25.71
CA TYR A 160 -1.96 -0.36 -25.07
C TYR A 160 -3.15 0.20 -24.28
N ASP A 161 -3.96 -0.68 -23.70
CA ASP A 161 -5.07 -0.30 -22.82
C ASP A 161 -4.54 0.55 -21.65
N GLN A 162 -4.77 1.87 -21.74
CA GLN A 162 -4.21 2.87 -20.83
C GLN A 162 -4.64 2.62 -19.40
N LEU A 163 -5.85 2.10 -19.19
CA LEU A 163 -6.41 1.84 -17.88
C LEU A 163 -5.67 0.72 -17.14
N VAL A 164 -5.46 -0.42 -17.80
CA VAL A 164 -4.75 -1.59 -17.23
C VAL A 164 -3.29 -1.24 -17.01
N PHE A 165 -2.67 -0.56 -17.96
CA PHE A 165 -1.27 -0.14 -17.86
C PHE A 165 -1.04 0.85 -16.70
N TYR A 166 -1.98 1.78 -16.49
CA TYR A 166 -1.97 2.70 -15.35
C TYR A 166 -1.98 1.98 -14.02
N ALA A 167 -2.93 1.07 -13.82
CA ALA A 167 -3.05 0.30 -12.59
C ALA A 167 -1.79 -0.56 -12.32
N GLY A 168 -1.23 -1.18 -13.37
CA GLY A 168 0.02 -1.95 -13.27
C GLY A 168 1.23 -1.11 -12.88
N LEU A 169 1.39 0.08 -13.47
CA LEU A 169 2.48 1.00 -13.11
C LEU A 169 2.34 1.54 -11.68
N LEU A 170 1.12 1.83 -11.22
CA LEU A 170 0.88 2.22 -9.84
C LEU A 170 1.29 1.12 -8.86
N LEU A 171 0.96 -0.14 -9.16
CA LEU A 171 1.41 -1.28 -8.38
C LEU A 171 2.94 -1.38 -8.37
N ALA A 172 3.59 -1.21 -9.53
CA ALA A 172 5.06 -1.25 -9.63
C ALA A 172 5.73 -0.18 -8.75
N VAL A 173 5.23 1.06 -8.79
CA VAL A 173 5.75 2.14 -7.94
C VAL A 173 5.52 1.85 -6.47
N GLN A 174 4.40 1.26 -6.10
CA GLN A 174 4.12 0.88 -4.71
C GLN A 174 5.03 -0.24 -4.21
N LEU A 175 5.35 -1.21 -5.07
CA LEU A 175 6.35 -2.24 -4.78
C LEU A 175 7.74 -1.66 -4.60
N LEU A 176 8.14 -0.72 -5.46
CA LEU A 176 9.43 -0.02 -5.32
C LEU A 176 9.51 0.76 -4.01
N ASP A 177 8.47 1.52 -3.65
CA ASP A 177 8.41 2.25 -2.39
C ASP A 177 8.60 1.31 -1.19
N ARG A 178 7.88 0.18 -1.17
CA ARG A 178 8.05 -0.85 -0.15
C ARG A 178 9.47 -1.39 -0.07
N VAL A 179 10.09 -1.69 -1.22
CA VAL A 179 11.46 -2.21 -1.27
C VAL A 179 12.44 -1.16 -0.72
N PHE A 180 12.27 0.11 -1.05
CA PHE A 180 13.09 1.19 -0.51
C PHE A 180 12.97 1.31 1.01
N TYR A 181 11.74 1.31 1.56
CA TYR A 181 11.54 1.31 3.00
C TYR A 181 12.17 0.09 3.68
N GLN A 182 12.01 -1.09 3.09
CA GLN A 182 12.57 -2.33 3.63
C GLN A 182 14.11 -2.33 3.63
N ILE A 183 14.73 -1.88 2.53
CA ILE A 183 16.19 -1.79 2.42
C ILE A 183 16.74 -0.75 3.39
N TYR A 184 16.08 0.41 3.46
CA TYR A 184 16.47 1.49 4.37
C TYR A 184 16.41 1.01 5.83
N CYS A 185 15.29 0.42 6.25
CA CYS A 185 15.14 -0.09 7.61
C CYS A 185 16.18 -1.16 7.94
N LYS A 186 16.42 -2.13 7.04
CA LYS A 186 17.42 -3.19 7.25
C LYS A 186 18.85 -2.66 7.37
N LYS A 187 19.18 -1.57 6.68
CA LYS A 187 20.51 -0.95 6.76
C LYS A 187 20.70 -0.11 8.01
N GLN A 188 19.68 0.64 8.40
CA GLN A 188 19.78 1.66 9.45
C GLN A 188 19.39 1.13 10.84
N PHE A 189 18.50 0.15 10.92
CA PHE A 189 17.91 -0.32 12.16
C PHE A 189 18.21 -1.81 12.39
N CYS A 190 18.93 -2.13 13.46
CA CYS A 190 19.30 -3.51 13.82
C CYS A 190 18.09 -4.40 14.10
N GLU A 191 16.98 -3.83 14.60
CA GLU A 191 15.74 -4.52 14.95
C GLU A 191 14.98 -5.07 13.72
N SER A 192 15.18 -4.47 12.55
CA SER A 192 14.53 -4.94 11.31
C SER A 192 15.31 -6.06 10.59
N ARG A 193 16.53 -6.35 11.07
CA ARG A 193 17.46 -7.31 10.43
C ARG A 193 17.09 -8.77 10.70
N ASN A 194 16.56 -9.08 11.88
CA ASN A 194 16.16 -10.42 12.30
C ASN A 194 14.67 -10.46 12.65
N ILE A 195 13.82 -10.67 11.64
CA ILE A 195 12.40 -10.99 11.86
C ILE A 195 12.35 -12.47 12.26
N ASN A 196 12.47 -12.76 13.57
CA ASN A 196 12.42 -14.13 14.05
C ASN A 196 10.96 -14.52 14.31
N MET A 197 10.35 -15.18 13.33
CA MET A 197 8.96 -15.69 13.42
C MET A 197 8.78 -16.75 14.53
N ARG A 198 9.85 -17.23 15.15
CA ARG A 198 9.84 -18.31 16.14
C ARG A 198 9.44 -17.85 17.57
N ASN A 199 9.41 -16.55 17.84
CA ASN A 199 9.08 -16.02 19.17
C ASN A 199 7.59 -15.78 19.43
N ILE A 200 6.70 -16.31 18.58
CA ILE A 200 5.25 -16.15 18.70
C ILE A 200 4.67 -16.91 19.88
N THR A 201 5.33 -17.95 20.33
CA THR A 201 4.87 -18.83 21.41
C THR A 201 4.89 -18.17 22.82
N GLN A 202 5.53 -17.01 22.97
CA GLN A 202 5.66 -16.30 24.26
C GLN A 202 4.69 -15.11 24.43
N LEU A 203 3.68 -14.98 23.58
CA LEU A 203 2.62 -13.97 23.77
C LEU A 203 1.56 -14.39 24.80
N ARG A 204 1.81 -15.40 25.61
CA ARG A 204 0.87 -15.98 26.58
C ARG A 204 1.15 -15.59 28.04
N GLU A 205 2.07 -14.66 28.28
CA GLU A 205 2.32 -14.09 29.61
C GLU A 205 2.09 -12.59 29.66
#